data_3cd1ba406cef91cd4a4fb06316dd27b5
#
_entry.id   3cd1ba406cef91cd4a4fb06316dd27b5
#
_cell.length_a   1.000
_cell.length_b   1.000
_cell.length_c   1.000
_cell.angle_alpha   90.00
_cell.angle_beta   90.00
_cell.angle_gamma   90.00
#
_symmetry.space_group_name_H-M   'P 1'
#
loop_
_entity.id
_entity.type
_entity.pdbx_description
1 polymer ?
#
loop_
_entity_poly.entity_id
_entity_poly.type
_entity_poly.pdbx_seq_one_letter_code
_entity_poly.pdbx_strand_id
1 'polypeptide(L)'
;MTYADNFWLCMDDPANLMVITAFMEFEELVDFKRLKSTVEQRLTSFPRFRKKVVKSPYGVGAPTWEFDGHFDIRSHIHRIALPGAGDKEELQNMVGDFMTTPLDYKKPLWQVHLIENYGEGCVILFRIHHCIADGIALIHTLLSTADTDPDAPWPEKMPPVKRKHTTSLFPWRLGSVVKSLKRARGATLRAGEKLLSECREVASNPDQLVELAKTGSELTTDVAAILTRLTVMPSDPDTAFKGRLGVKKTAVWTEPMSLDKIKIVGKAISTATLNDVLIATVTGAMRRYLKTRNHRVNELDLRVLVPVNIRKPGTENELGNKFSLVFLPLPVYIEDPVLRLKEVRRRTDHLKKSADAMVNFGLMSAVGVLPDSFARQFANFFSNKASAVLTNVPGPKEPLYFAGKKINNMMFWVPRSGMVGLGISILSYDGKVTVGIASDEGLMPDPEVLLEGFEDEFNHLLDLVMSGKIYDEPLVLHDRYKESRCKAVNEDDEPCKRAAFPGFDYCEIHHPDSVADGGELARDDDAARMTGFREEERGRCQALTKKGTQCRNRANPGVDYCTLHQAAAAEADARELGKIIKELSER
;
A
#
# COMPACT_ATOMS: atom_id res chain seq x y z
N MET A 1 2.29 -13.94 -17.72
CA MET A 1 2.18 -12.90 -16.66
C MET A 1 2.95 -13.39 -15.43
N THR A 2 3.58 -12.53 -14.65
CA THR A 2 4.18 -12.93 -13.37
C THR A 2 3.10 -13.11 -12.32
N TYR A 3 3.38 -13.87 -11.26
CA TYR A 3 2.40 -14.04 -10.17
C TYR A 3 2.12 -12.74 -9.41
N ALA A 4 3.14 -11.88 -9.26
CA ALA A 4 2.95 -10.55 -8.70
C ALA A 4 2.01 -9.67 -9.57
N ASP A 5 2.16 -9.71 -10.90
CA ASP A 5 1.23 -8.98 -11.79
C ASP A 5 -0.19 -9.56 -11.71
N ASN A 6 -0.31 -10.91 -11.59
CA ASN A 6 -1.60 -11.58 -11.44
C ASN A 6 -2.29 -11.23 -10.13
N PHE A 7 -1.54 -11.11 -9.03
CA PHE A 7 -2.09 -10.68 -7.75
C PHE A 7 -2.87 -9.36 -7.89
N TRP A 8 -2.28 -8.35 -8.55
CA TRP A 8 -2.94 -7.07 -8.80
C TRP A 8 -4.16 -7.19 -9.72
N LEU A 9 -4.14 -8.11 -10.68
CA LEU A 9 -5.28 -8.38 -11.54
C LEU A 9 -6.45 -9.02 -10.77
N CYS A 10 -6.15 -9.94 -9.84
CA CYS A 10 -7.16 -10.61 -9.02
C CYS A 10 -7.82 -9.68 -7.99
N MET A 11 -7.13 -8.60 -7.60
CA MET A 11 -7.64 -7.62 -6.63
C MET A 11 -8.62 -6.61 -7.20
N ASP A 12 -8.76 -6.56 -8.52
CA ASP A 12 -9.66 -5.60 -9.15
C ASP A 12 -11.11 -5.84 -8.72
N ASP A 13 -11.75 -4.79 -8.21
CA ASP A 13 -13.09 -4.79 -7.67
C ASP A 13 -13.86 -3.55 -8.14
N PRO A 14 -15.15 -3.62 -8.47
CA PRO A 14 -15.94 -2.47 -8.88
C PRO A 14 -15.91 -1.29 -7.89
N ALA A 15 -15.80 -1.57 -6.59
CA ALA A 15 -15.63 -0.54 -5.56
C ALA A 15 -14.19 -0.06 -5.42
N ASN A 16 -13.21 -0.71 -6.08
CA ASN A 16 -11.81 -0.35 -5.98
C ASN A 16 -11.00 -0.88 -7.17
N LEU A 17 -11.07 -0.18 -8.29
CA LEU A 17 -10.37 -0.56 -9.50
C LEU A 17 -8.86 -0.49 -9.31
N MET A 18 -8.14 -1.53 -9.77
CA MET A 18 -6.68 -1.59 -9.72
C MET A 18 -6.04 -0.78 -10.86
N VAL A 19 -6.50 0.45 -11.02
CA VAL A 19 -6.06 1.40 -12.05
C VAL A 19 -5.27 2.54 -11.41
N ILE A 20 -4.04 2.72 -11.86
CA ILE A 20 -3.24 3.91 -11.55
C ILE A 20 -3.75 5.03 -12.46
N THR A 21 -4.14 6.14 -11.85
CA THR A 21 -4.53 7.36 -12.55
C THR A 21 -3.44 8.39 -12.34
N ALA A 22 -2.98 9.03 -13.41
CA ALA A 22 -1.94 10.06 -13.36
C ALA A 22 -2.25 11.16 -14.37
N PHE A 23 -1.83 12.37 -14.09
CA PHE A 23 -1.94 13.45 -15.06
C PHE A 23 -0.62 14.22 -15.24
N MET A 24 -0.52 14.88 -16.37
CA MET A 24 0.44 15.93 -16.69
C MET A 24 -0.33 17.19 -17.08
N GLU A 25 -0.02 18.31 -16.46
CA GLU A 25 -0.65 19.60 -16.67
C GLU A 25 0.24 20.50 -17.54
N PHE A 26 -0.38 21.23 -18.45
CA PHE A 26 0.27 22.10 -19.42
C PHE A 26 -0.41 23.46 -19.44
N GLU A 27 0.37 24.54 -19.42
CA GLU A 27 -0.13 25.90 -19.58
C GLU A 27 -0.50 26.22 -21.04
N GLU A 28 -0.07 25.39 -21.98
CA GLU A 28 -0.36 25.52 -23.40
C GLU A 28 -1.11 24.30 -23.93
N LEU A 29 -1.88 24.50 -24.99
CA LEU A 29 -2.57 23.41 -25.67
C LEU A 29 -1.57 22.46 -26.35
N VAL A 30 -1.70 21.19 -26.06
CA VAL A 30 -0.96 20.12 -26.73
C VAL A 30 -1.64 19.73 -28.04
N ASP A 31 -0.87 19.69 -29.14
CA ASP A 31 -1.40 19.20 -30.41
C ASP A 31 -1.77 17.71 -30.34
N PHE A 32 -3.04 17.41 -30.59
CA PHE A 32 -3.56 16.03 -30.48
C PHE A 32 -2.88 15.04 -31.43
N LYS A 33 -2.45 15.50 -32.63
CA LYS A 33 -1.75 14.61 -33.57
C LYS A 33 -0.35 14.29 -33.07
N ARG A 34 0.34 15.29 -32.48
CA ARG A 34 1.65 15.11 -31.85
C ARG A 34 1.54 14.20 -30.64
N LEU A 35 0.56 14.42 -29.76
CA LEU A 35 0.28 13.52 -28.62
C LEU A 35 0.07 12.08 -29.09
N LYS A 36 -0.81 11.87 -30.06
CA LYS A 36 -1.07 10.55 -30.62
C LYS A 36 0.20 9.91 -31.18
N SER A 37 1.01 10.64 -31.94
CA SER A 37 2.28 10.16 -32.47
C SER A 37 3.26 9.79 -31.34
N THR A 38 3.39 10.63 -30.30
CA THR A 38 4.25 10.38 -29.15
C THR A 38 3.85 9.10 -28.43
N VAL A 39 2.58 8.93 -28.10
CA VAL A 39 2.07 7.72 -27.43
C VAL A 39 2.25 6.49 -28.33
N GLU A 40 1.89 6.60 -29.63
CA GLU A 40 1.99 5.48 -30.59
C GLU A 40 3.43 5.04 -30.83
N GLN A 41 4.39 5.95 -30.92
CA GLN A 41 5.76 5.60 -31.24
C GLN A 41 6.60 5.27 -29.99
N ARG A 42 6.37 5.97 -28.89
CA ARG A 42 7.20 5.83 -27.68
C ARG A 42 6.57 4.91 -26.63
N LEU A 43 5.32 5.16 -26.20
CA LEU A 43 4.70 4.34 -25.16
C LEU A 43 4.41 2.92 -25.63
N THR A 44 3.87 2.76 -26.87
CA THR A 44 3.58 1.42 -27.41
C THR A 44 4.83 0.68 -27.90
N SER A 45 6.04 1.28 -27.86
CA SER A 45 7.30 0.56 -28.03
C SER A 45 7.52 -0.45 -26.91
N PHE A 46 6.98 -0.21 -25.73
CA PHE A 46 6.96 -1.17 -24.64
C PHE A 46 5.92 -2.25 -24.91
N PRO A 47 6.30 -3.52 -25.06
CA PRO A 47 5.41 -4.57 -25.55
C PRO A 47 4.13 -4.76 -24.73
N ARG A 48 4.14 -4.47 -23.40
CA ARG A 48 2.96 -4.63 -22.53
C ARG A 48 1.81 -3.71 -22.92
N PHE A 49 2.09 -2.52 -23.48
CA PHE A 49 1.06 -1.58 -23.94
C PHE A 49 0.37 -2.01 -25.25
N ARG A 50 0.85 -3.10 -25.88
CA ARG A 50 0.21 -3.71 -27.06
C ARG A 50 -0.36 -5.10 -26.78
N LYS A 51 -0.27 -5.55 -25.52
CA LYS A 51 -0.72 -6.87 -25.09
C LYS A 51 -1.96 -6.76 -24.21
N LYS A 52 -2.91 -7.66 -24.44
CA LYS A 52 -4.06 -7.87 -23.58
C LYS A 52 -3.85 -9.05 -22.64
N VAL A 53 -4.61 -9.08 -21.59
CA VAL A 53 -4.61 -10.19 -20.61
C VAL A 53 -5.55 -11.28 -21.13
N VAL A 54 -5.04 -12.50 -21.23
CA VAL A 54 -5.85 -13.67 -21.61
C VAL A 54 -5.85 -14.65 -20.44
N LYS A 55 -7.02 -14.86 -19.84
CA LYS A 55 -7.21 -15.83 -18.76
C LYS A 55 -7.10 -17.26 -19.32
N SER A 56 -6.59 -18.17 -18.50
CA SER A 56 -6.56 -19.59 -18.84
C SER A 56 -7.99 -20.10 -19.07
N PRO A 57 -8.27 -20.81 -20.17
CA PRO A 57 -9.60 -21.37 -20.43
C PRO A 57 -10.03 -22.40 -19.39
N TYR A 58 -9.09 -22.93 -18.63
CA TYR A 58 -9.34 -23.92 -17.56
C TYR A 58 -9.43 -23.30 -16.17
N GLY A 59 -9.41 -21.97 -16.06
CA GLY A 59 -9.50 -21.27 -14.77
C GLY A 59 -8.34 -21.51 -13.80
N VAL A 60 -7.28 -22.21 -14.22
CA VAL A 60 -6.13 -22.56 -13.39
C VAL A 60 -4.85 -22.01 -13.98
N GLY A 61 -4.04 -21.37 -13.14
CA GLY A 61 -2.76 -20.76 -13.51
C GLY A 61 -2.87 -19.27 -13.82
N ALA A 62 -1.73 -18.58 -13.79
CA ALA A 62 -1.68 -17.15 -14.10
C ALA A 62 -2.10 -16.87 -15.55
N PRO A 63 -2.81 -15.79 -15.82
CA PRO A 63 -3.11 -15.31 -17.17
C PRO A 63 -1.84 -15.09 -18.01
N THR A 64 -2.00 -15.04 -19.32
CA THR A 64 -0.91 -14.77 -20.25
C THR A 64 -1.03 -13.38 -20.86
N TRP A 65 0.11 -12.82 -21.26
CA TRP A 65 0.17 -11.60 -22.05
C TRP A 65 0.20 -11.96 -23.53
N GLU A 66 -0.85 -11.63 -24.27
CA GLU A 66 -0.94 -11.87 -25.71
C GLU A 66 -1.01 -10.54 -26.48
N PHE A 67 -0.32 -10.46 -27.64
CA PHE A 67 -0.47 -9.30 -28.49
C PHE A 67 -1.91 -9.19 -28.99
N ASP A 68 -2.48 -7.98 -28.88
CA ASP A 68 -3.79 -7.72 -29.43
C ASP A 68 -3.68 -7.62 -30.96
N GLY A 69 -4.26 -8.61 -31.66
CA GLY A 69 -4.26 -8.65 -33.13
C GLY A 69 -5.07 -7.51 -33.75
N HIS A 70 -5.95 -6.87 -32.98
CA HIS A 70 -6.81 -5.76 -33.40
C HIS A 70 -6.45 -4.44 -32.73
N PHE A 71 -5.20 -4.32 -32.24
CA PHE A 71 -4.74 -3.11 -31.58
C PHE A 71 -4.92 -1.88 -32.49
N ASP A 72 -5.72 -0.92 -32.00
CA ASP A 72 -5.92 0.38 -32.63
C ASP A 72 -5.70 1.48 -31.59
N ILE A 73 -4.72 2.33 -31.83
CA ILE A 73 -4.37 3.45 -30.94
C ILE A 73 -5.55 4.39 -30.68
N ARG A 74 -6.49 4.50 -31.61
CA ARG A 74 -7.70 5.35 -31.48
C ARG A 74 -8.64 4.87 -30.38
N SER A 75 -8.56 3.61 -29.98
CA SER A 75 -9.35 3.08 -28.87
C SER A 75 -8.71 3.30 -27.50
N HIS A 76 -7.53 3.91 -27.46
CA HIS A 76 -6.75 4.16 -26.27
C HIS A 76 -6.47 5.64 -26.01
N ILE A 77 -6.61 6.50 -27.03
CA ILE A 77 -6.37 7.94 -26.90
C ILE A 77 -7.67 8.68 -27.21
N HIS A 78 -8.13 9.45 -26.26
CA HIS A 78 -9.38 10.20 -26.35
C HIS A 78 -9.12 11.69 -26.20
N ARG A 79 -9.93 12.53 -26.84
CA ARG A 79 -9.94 13.97 -26.70
C ARG A 79 -11.27 14.37 -26.12
N ILE A 80 -11.24 15.07 -25.01
CA ILE A 80 -12.40 15.52 -24.24
C ILE A 80 -12.14 16.95 -23.77
N ALA A 81 -13.16 17.62 -23.27
CA ALA A 81 -13.03 18.95 -22.69
C ALA A 81 -13.69 18.99 -21.32
N LEU A 82 -13.16 19.83 -20.42
CA LEU A 82 -13.83 20.10 -19.16
C LEU A 82 -15.14 20.85 -19.41
N PRO A 83 -16.17 20.58 -18.63
CA PRO A 83 -17.40 21.37 -18.64
C PRO A 83 -17.15 22.75 -17.99
N GLY A 84 -18.15 23.62 -18.07
CA GLY A 84 -18.20 24.87 -17.34
C GLY A 84 -17.01 25.81 -17.57
N ALA A 85 -16.44 26.30 -16.47
CA ALA A 85 -15.32 27.24 -16.46
C ALA A 85 -13.98 26.58 -16.74
N GLY A 86 -13.90 25.23 -16.72
CA GLY A 86 -12.65 24.51 -16.93
C GLY A 86 -11.62 24.75 -15.83
N ASP A 87 -12.07 24.85 -14.60
CA ASP A 87 -11.24 25.09 -13.44
C ASP A 87 -10.74 23.80 -12.77
N LYS A 88 -10.03 23.97 -11.65
CA LYS A 88 -9.44 22.85 -10.89
C LYS A 88 -10.51 21.93 -10.30
N GLU A 89 -11.63 22.46 -9.85
CA GLU A 89 -12.72 21.68 -9.24
C GLU A 89 -13.36 20.76 -10.29
N GLU A 90 -13.63 21.28 -11.49
CA GLU A 90 -14.14 20.48 -12.62
C GLU A 90 -13.16 19.37 -13.01
N LEU A 91 -11.85 19.66 -12.99
CA LEU A 91 -10.82 18.66 -13.24
C LEU A 91 -10.78 17.60 -12.14
N GLN A 92 -10.90 17.98 -10.87
CA GLN A 92 -10.94 17.07 -9.74
C GLN A 92 -12.13 16.11 -9.83
N ASN A 93 -13.30 16.63 -10.15
CA ASN A 93 -14.52 15.86 -10.36
C ASN A 93 -14.33 14.86 -11.51
N MET A 94 -13.79 15.31 -12.64
CA MET A 94 -13.53 14.43 -13.79
C MET A 94 -12.51 13.35 -13.46
N VAL A 95 -11.46 13.64 -12.72
CA VAL A 95 -10.48 12.63 -12.27
C VAL A 95 -11.13 11.61 -11.35
N GLY A 96 -11.99 12.04 -10.42
CA GLY A 96 -12.80 11.16 -9.56
C GLY A 96 -13.67 10.21 -10.38
N ASP A 97 -14.38 10.71 -11.39
CA ASP A 97 -15.22 9.91 -12.29
C ASP A 97 -14.39 8.88 -13.07
N PHE A 98 -13.22 9.25 -13.56
CA PHE A 98 -12.31 8.32 -14.22
C PHE A 98 -11.80 7.23 -13.28
N MET A 99 -11.60 7.51 -11.99
CA MET A 99 -11.20 6.50 -11.01
C MET A 99 -12.30 5.45 -10.77
N THR A 100 -13.55 5.75 -11.10
CA THR A 100 -14.69 4.83 -10.96
C THR A 100 -15.01 4.05 -12.22
N THR A 101 -14.45 4.45 -13.37
CA THR A 101 -14.76 3.86 -14.67
C THR A 101 -13.81 2.69 -14.96
N PRO A 102 -14.27 1.45 -15.19
CA PRO A 102 -13.40 0.32 -15.49
C PRO A 102 -12.77 0.43 -16.88
N LEU A 103 -11.62 -0.23 -17.07
CA LEU A 103 -10.99 -0.43 -18.37
C LEU A 103 -11.61 -1.63 -19.10
N ASP A 104 -11.55 -1.63 -20.45
CA ASP A 104 -12.02 -2.75 -21.28
C ASP A 104 -11.00 -3.90 -21.27
N TYR A 105 -11.31 -4.98 -20.57
CA TYR A 105 -10.46 -6.19 -20.47
C TYR A 105 -10.23 -6.94 -21.77
N LYS A 106 -10.97 -6.61 -22.85
CA LYS A 106 -10.76 -7.17 -24.18
C LYS A 106 -9.62 -6.50 -24.93
N LYS A 107 -9.07 -5.41 -24.39
CA LYS A 107 -8.00 -4.59 -24.95
C LYS A 107 -6.80 -4.53 -24.00
N PRO A 108 -5.65 -3.98 -24.44
CA PRO A 108 -4.61 -3.55 -23.52
C PRO A 108 -5.16 -2.59 -22.48
N LEU A 109 -4.81 -2.82 -21.21
CA LEU A 109 -5.48 -2.21 -20.05
C LEU A 109 -4.92 -0.81 -19.72
N TRP A 110 -5.04 0.12 -20.65
CA TRP A 110 -4.65 1.51 -20.47
C TRP A 110 -5.43 2.46 -21.38
N GLN A 111 -5.52 3.71 -20.99
CA GLN A 111 -6.11 4.81 -21.75
C GLN A 111 -5.35 6.11 -21.49
N VAL A 112 -5.36 7.03 -22.48
CA VAL A 112 -4.86 8.40 -22.38
C VAL A 112 -5.97 9.35 -22.82
N HIS A 113 -6.21 10.40 -22.03
CA HIS A 113 -7.20 11.41 -22.32
C HIS A 113 -6.51 12.78 -22.41
N LEU A 114 -6.63 13.45 -23.56
CA LEU A 114 -6.34 14.88 -23.68
C LEU A 114 -7.58 15.62 -23.20
N ILE A 115 -7.46 16.32 -22.10
CA ILE A 115 -8.52 17.10 -21.46
C ILE A 115 -8.24 18.57 -21.79
N GLU A 116 -9.08 19.16 -22.63
CA GLU A 116 -9.03 20.56 -23.04
C GLU A 116 -9.94 21.42 -22.17
N ASN A 117 -9.90 22.72 -22.36
CA ASN A 117 -10.64 23.70 -21.57
C ASN A 117 -10.23 23.68 -20.08
N TYR A 118 -8.93 23.55 -19.80
CA TYR A 118 -8.38 23.73 -18.45
C TYR A 118 -7.58 25.05 -18.44
N GLY A 119 -8.22 26.13 -18.01
CA GLY A 119 -7.68 27.48 -18.21
C GLY A 119 -7.35 27.73 -19.68
N GLU A 120 -6.14 28.27 -19.93
CA GLU A 120 -5.60 28.49 -21.29
C GLU A 120 -4.88 27.24 -21.83
N GLY A 121 -4.70 26.21 -21.02
CA GLY A 121 -3.91 25.02 -21.33
C GLY A 121 -4.72 23.74 -21.47
N CYS A 122 -4.12 22.63 -21.07
CA CYS A 122 -4.76 21.31 -21.10
C CYS A 122 -4.12 20.36 -20.09
N VAL A 123 -4.77 19.23 -19.89
CA VAL A 123 -4.28 18.13 -19.06
C VAL A 123 -4.24 16.84 -19.88
N ILE A 124 -3.17 16.06 -19.75
CA ILE A 124 -3.11 14.71 -20.27
C ILE A 124 -3.26 13.72 -19.11
N LEU A 125 -4.36 12.99 -19.08
CA LEU A 125 -4.68 12.00 -18.07
C LEU A 125 -4.36 10.60 -18.56
N PHE A 126 -3.59 9.85 -17.78
CA PHE A 126 -3.25 8.45 -18.01
C PHE A 126 -4.01 7.56 -17.04
N ARG A 127 -4.57 6.48 -17.55
CA ARG A 127 -5.21 5.43 -16.77
C ARG A 127 -4.58 4.10 -17.16
N ILE A 128 -3.90 3.45 -16.23
CA ILE A 128 -3.11 2.26 -16.51
C ILE A 128 -3.36 1.24 -15.40
N HIS A 129 -3.81 0.04 -15.78
CA HIS A 129 -4.04 -1.03 -14.80
C HIS A 129 -2.73 -1.49 -14.15
N HIS A 130 -2.76 -1.66 -12.84
CA HIS A 130 -1.58 -1.97 -12.03
C HIS A 130 -0.90 -3.30 -12.40
N CYS A 131 -1.59 -4.23 -13.06
CA CYS A 131 -0.98 -5.46 -13.56
C CYS A 131 0.06 -5.22 -14.68
N ILE A 132 0.05 -4.06 -15.36
CA ILE A 132 1.05 -3.69 -16.38
C ILE A 132 2.40 -3.41 -15.72
N ALA A 133 2.40 -2.56 -14.70
CA ALA A 133 3.59 -2.24 -13.91
C ALA A 133 3.18 -1.49 -12.63
N ASP A 134 4.11 -1.43 -11.67
CA ASP A 134 3.95 -0.59 -10.48
C ASP A 134 4.21 0.90 -10.77
N GLY A 135 3.87 1.75 -9.79
CA GLY A 135 3.96 3.20 -9.93
C GLY A 135 5.35 3.70 -10.30
N ILE A 136 6.43 3.13 -9.74
CA ILE A 136 7.81 3.53 -10.04
C ILE A 136 8.14 3.22 -11.51
N ALA A 137 7.89 1.98 -11.96
CA ALA A 137 8.14 1.59 -13.33
C ALA A 137 7.27 2.38 -14.32
N LEU A 138 6.01 2.69 -13.97
CA LEU A 138 5.14 3.50 -14.84
C LEU A 138 5.61 4.94 -14.94
N ILE A 139 6.02 5.57 -13.84
CA ILE A 139 6.58 6.93 -13.88
C ILE A 139 7.84 6.93 -14.73
N HIS A 140 8.78 6.03 -14.51
CA HIS A 140 9.98 5.94 -15.36
C HIS A 140 9.64 5.70 -16.82
N THR A 141 8.66 4.84 -17.10
CA THR A 141 8.20 4.58 -18.48
C THR A 141 7.60 5.85 -19.10
N LEU A 142 6.68 6.53 -18.42
CA LEU A 142 6.05 7.75 -18.94
C LEU A 142 7.10 8.86 -19.14
N LEU A 143 7.99 9.05 -18.18
CA LEU A 143 9.05 10.05 -18.28
C LEU A 143 10.06 9.73 -19.39
N SER A 144 10.34 8.45 -19.67
CA SER A 144 11.17 8.06 -20.81
C SER A 144 10.53 8.35 -22.17
N THR A 145 9.21 8.64 -22.20
CA THR A 145 8.51 9.09 -23.40
C THR A 145 8.50 10.61 -23.57
N ALA A 146 8.97 11.36 -22.58
CA ALA A 146 9.12 12.81 -22.61
C ALA A 146 10.50 13.23 -23.17
N ASP A 147 10.62 14.47 -23.54
CA ASP A 147 11.84 15.09 -24.03
C ASP A 147 12.42 16.03 -22.98
N THR A 148 13.73 16.26 -23.02
CA THR A 148 14.42 17.30 -22.24
C THR A 148 14.59 18.60 -23.03
N ASP A 149 14.32 18.55 -24.33
CA ASP A 149 14.44 19.67 -25.26
C ASP A 149 13.04 20.11 -25.73
N PRO A 150 12.67 21.42 -25.61
CA PRO A 150 11.40 21.94 -26.09
C PRO A 150 11.23 21.78 -27.60
N ASP A 151 12.32 21.85 -28.35
CA ASP A 151 12.34 21.78 -29.81
C ASP A 151 12.54 20.36 -30.34
N ALA A 152 12.44 19.37 -29.50
CA ALA A 152 12.56 17.97 -29.89
C ALA A 152 11.66 17.64 -31.08
N PRO A 153 12.19 16.98 -32.13
CA PRO A 153 11.42 16.65 -33.33
C PRO A 153 10.24 15.72 -33.01
N TRP A 154 9.25 15.75 -33.87
CA TRP A 154 8.16 14.76 -33.77
C TRP A 154 8.76 13.34 -33.80
N PRO A 155 8.22 12.41 -32.99
CA PRO A 155 8.69 11.05 -33.03
C PRO A 155 8.56 10.48 -34.44
N GLU A 156 9.67 10.03 -35.00
CA GLU A 156 9.66 9.36 -36.30
C GLU A 156 8.88 8.05 -36.21
N LYS A 157 8.18 7.70 -37.30
CA LYS A 157 7.51 6.41 -37.36
C LYS A 157 8.56 5.31 -37.20
N MET A 158 8.52 4.58 -36.10
CA MET A 158 9.34 3.39 -35.97
C MET A 158 9.07 2.45 -37.14
N PRO A 159 10.10 1.89 -37.78
CA PRO A 159 9.90 0.91 -38.81
C PRO A 159 9.04 -0.23 -38.26
N PRO A 160 8.05 -0.73 -39.02
CA PRO A 160 7.15 -1.77 -38.52
C PRO A 160 8.01 -2.93 -38.00
N VAL A 161 7.81 -3.28 -36.70
CA VAL A 161 8.47 -4.44 -36.11
C VAL A 161 8.16 -5.61 -37.05
N LYS A 162 9.18 -6.07 -37.79
CA LYS A 162 9.03 -7.23 -38.69
C LYS A 162 8.52 -8.36 -37.82
N ARG A 163 7.22 -8.67 -37.94
CA ARG A 163 6.66 -9.87 -37.32
C ARG A 163 7.50 -11.02 -37.85
N LYS A 164 8.41 -11.57 -37.06
CA LYS A 164 8.85 -12.93 -37.29
C LYS A 164 7.58 -13.75 -37.14
N HIS A 165 6.95 -14.03 -38.29
CA HIS A 165 6.03 -15.15 -38.39
C HIS A 165 6.90 -16.37 -38.03
N THR A 166 6.93 -16.71 -36.76
CA THR A 166 7.19 -18.07 -36.35
C THR A 166 5.95 -18.83 -36.80
N THR A 167 5.95 -19.21 -38.08
CA THR A 167 5.26 -20.38 -38.52
C THR A 167 5.83 -21.50 -37.68
N SER A 168 5.15 -21.79 -36.56
CA SER A 168 5.39 -23.02 -35.84
C SER A 168 4.93 -24.16 -36.72
N LEU A 169 5.79 -24.56 -37.64
CA LEU A 169 5.78 -25.90 -38.14
C LEU A 169 5.97 -26.80 -36.94
N PHE A 170 4.89 -27.38 -36.49
CA PHE A 170 4.84 -28.40 -35.48
C PHE A 170 5.85 -29.50 -35.76
N PRO A 171 6.90 -29.66 -34.94
CA PRO A 171 7.61 -30.91 -34.90
C PRO A 171 7.31 -31.63 -33.59
N TRP A 172 6.77 -32.75 -33.72
CA TRP A 172 6.66 -33.94 -32.92
C TRP A 172 7.69 -34.11 -31.79
N ARG A 173 7.66 -33.28 -30.75
CA ARG A 173 8.34 -33.52 -29.47
C ARG A 173 7.49 -33.11 -28.27
N LEU A 174 6.20 -33.46 -28.32
CA LEU A 174 5.26 -33.20 -27.21
C LEU A 174 5.62 -33.97 -25.93
N GLY A 175 6.36 -35.07 -26.01
CA GLY A 175 6.62 -35.93 -24.86
C GLY A 175 7.56 -35.37 -23.79
N SER A 176 8.53 -34.51 -24.17
CA SER A 176 9.50 -33.95 -23.22
C SER A 176 8.99 -32.64 -22.57
N VAL A 177 8.27 -31.81 -23.35
CA VAL A 177 7.69 -30.56 -22.86
C VAL A 177 6.55 -30.83 -21.87
N VAL A 178 5.70 -31.81 -22.18
CA VAL A 178 4.61 -32.25 -21.27
C VAL A 178 5.16 -32.85 -19.98
N LYS A 179 6.28 -33.58 -20.03
CA LYS A 179 6.94 -34.10 -18.81
C LYS A 179 7.59 -32.99 -17.98
N SER A 180 8.18 -31.98 -18.62
CA SER A 180 8.76 -30.82 -17.94
C SER A 180 7.68 -29.90 -17.35
N LEU A 181 6.58 -29.66 -18.08
CA LEU A 181 5.41 -28.94 -17.59
C LEU A 181 4.70 -29.68 -16.46
N LYS A 182 4.55 -31.02 -16.54
CA LYS A 182 3.99 -31.81 -15.43
C LYS A 182 4.89 -31.81 -14.19
N ARG A 183 6.24 -31.82 -14.35
CA ARG A 183 7.18 -31.70 -13.22
C ARG A 183 7.17 -30.30 -12.60
N ALA A 184 7.18 -29.24 -13.42
CA ALA A 184 7.08 -27.87 -12.93
C ALA A 184 5.73 -27.62 -12.24
N ARG A 185 4.62 -28.10 -12.84
CA ARG A 185 3.27 -28.03 -12.26
C ARG A 185 3.15 -28.81 -10.95
N GLY A 186 3.74 -30.02 -10.87
CA GLY A 186 3.75 -30.81 -9.64
C GLY A 186 4.65 -30.26 -8.54
N ALA A 187 5.71 -29.52 -8.89
CA ALA A 187 6.57 -28.83 -7.92
C ALA A 187 5.91 -27.55 -7.40
N THR A 188 5.26 -26.78 -8.29
CA THR A 188 4.56 -25.53 -7.92
C THR A 188 3.27 -25.80 -7.13
N LEU A 189 2.51 -26.82 -7.50
CA LEU A 189 1.34 -27.26 -6.74
C LEU A 189 1.73 -27.84 -5.38
N ARG A 190 2.80 -28.66 -5.31
CA ARG A 190 3.31 -29.19 -4.03
C ARG A 190 3.92 -28.11 -3.15
N ALA A 191 4.60 -27.11 -3.71
CA ALA A 191 5.06 -25.96 -2.96
C ALA A 191 3.90 -25.09 -2.49
N GLY A 192 2.88 -24.89 -3.31
CA GLY A 192 1.65 -24.18 -2.95
C GLY A 192 0.81 -24.95 -1.92
N GLU A 193 0.65 -26.27 -2.08
CA GLU A 193 -0.02 -27.14 -1.11
C GLU A 193 0.75 -27.24 0.22
N LYS A 194 2.09 -27.26 0.15
CA LYS A 194 2.94 -27.24 1.34
C LYS A 194 2.84 -25.90 2.05
N LEU A 195 2.89 -24.78 1.31
CA LEU A 195 2.68 -23.44 1.87
C LEU A 195 1.27 -23.29 2.47
N LEU A 196 0.24 -23.83 1.80
CA LEU A 196 -1.14 -23.83 2.30
C LEU A 196 -1.32 -24.74 3.51
N SER A 197 -0.66 -25.91 3.55
CA SER A 197 -0.68 -26.80 4.73
C SER A 197 0.07 -26.13 5.88
N GLU A 198 1.21 -25.51 5.63
CA GLU A 198 1.99 -24.77 6.62
C GLU A 198 1.21 -23.53 7.12
N CYS A 199 0.57 -22.75 6.25
CA CYS A 199 -0.32 -21.66 6.67
C CYS A 199 -1.55 -22.15 7.43
N ARG A 200 -2.08 -23.33 7.09
CA ARG A 200 -3.24 -23.93 7.77
C ARG A 200 -2.85 -24.49 9.14
N GLU A 201 -1.67 -25.06 9.23
CA GLU A 201 -1.11 -25.61 10.46
C GLU A 201 -0.73 -24.49 11.43
N VAL A 202 -0.17 -23.38 10.90
CA VAL A 202 0.11 -22.14 11.61
C VAL A 202 -1.15 -21.46 12.14
N ALA A 203 -2.22 -21.42 11.34
CA ALA A 203 -3.51 -20.87 11.76
C ALA A 203 -4.21 -21.74 12.81
N SER A 204 -3.90 -23.05 12.86
CA SER A 204 -4.49 -24.00 13.80
C SER A 204 -3.62 -24.31 15.03
N ASN A 205 -2.31 -24.03 15.00
CA ASN A 205 -1.37 -24.31 16.09
C ASN A 205 -0.17 -23.35 16.04
N PRO A 206 -0.24 -22.17 16.71
CA PRO A 206 0.86 -21.20 16.75
C PRO A 206 2.17 -21.78 17.31
N ASP A 207 2.09 -22.79 18.17
CA ASP A 207 3.25 -23.41 18.84
C ASP A 207 4.15 -24.20 17.90
N GLN A 208 3.62 -24.71 16.79
CA GLN A 208 4.43 -25.43 15.78
C GLN A 208 5.33 -24.49 14.96
N LEU A 209 5.01 -23.20 14.88
CA LEU A 209 5.88 -22.20 14.25
C LEU A 209 7.21 -22.05 14.99
N VAL A 210 7.18 -22.17 16.31
CA VAL A 210 8.37 -22.07 17.16
C VAL A 210 9.29 -23.28 16.91
N GLU A 211 8.72 -24.43 16.61
CA GLU A 211 9.48 -25.67 16.34
C GLU A 211 10.07 -25.68 14.92
N LEU A 212 9.34 -25.15 13.93
CA LEU A 212 9.83 -24.95 12.57
C LEU A 212 10.97 -23.92 12.51
N ALA A 213 10.87 -22.86 13.32
CA ALA A 213 11.88 -21.81 13.45
C ALA A 213 13.18 -22.35 14.12
N LYS A 214 13.10 -23.36 14.97
CA LYS A 214 14.27 -23.96 15.65
C LYS A 214 15.09 -24.89 14.75
N THR A 215 14.52 -25.37 13.64
CA THR A 215 15.16 -26.35 12.73
C THR A 215 15.68 -25.75 11.42
N GLY A 216 15.44 -24.46 11.17
CA GLY A 216 15.79 -23.79 9.92
C GLY A 216 16.97 -22.82 10.02
N SER A 217 17.55 -22.44 8.88
CA SER A 217 18.59 -21.41 8.77
C SER A 217 18.05 -20.04 9.21
N GLU A 218 18.94 -19.08 9.54
CA GLU A 218 18.58 -17.72 10.00
C GLU A 218 17.52 -17.03 9.13
N LEU A 219 17.52 -17.28 7.82
CA LEU A 219 16.55 -16.74 6.88
C LEU A 219 15.10 -17.26 7.10
N THR A 220 14.97 -18.52 7.54
CA THR A 220 13.66 -19.14 7.86
C THR A 220 13.09 -18.62 9.17
N THR A 221 13.92 -18.25 10.12
CA THR A 221 13.50 -17.65 11.39
C THR A 221 12.87 -16.28 11.19
N ASP A 222 13.50 -15.43 10.35
CA ASP A 222 12.96 -14.10 10.02
C ASP A 222 11.62 -14.19 9.28
N VAL A 223 11.50 -15.12 8.32
CA VAL A 223 10.25 -15.33 7.57
C VAL A 223 9.12 -15.80 8.50
N ALA A 224 9.40 -16.78 9.37
CA ALA A 224 8.42 -17.27 10.33
C ALA A 224 7.98 -16.18 11.32
N ALA A 225 8.90 -15.38 11.84
CA ALA A 225 8.62 -14.27 12.74
C ALA A 225 7.73 -13.20 12.06
N ILE A 226 8.00 -12.86 10.79
CA ILE A 226 7.19 -11.87 10.07
C ILE A 226 5.79 -12.41 9.77
N LEU A 227 5.65 -13.67 9.38
CA LEU A 227 4.34 -14.31 9.15
C LEU A 227 3.54 -14.36 10.46
N THR A 228 4.17 -14.75 11.57
CA THR A 228 3.52 -14.73 12.88
C THR A 228 3.08 -13.32 13.25
N ARG A 229 3.96 -12.34 13.09
CA ARG A 229 3.63 -10.94 13.34
C ARG A 229 2.46 -10.46 12.48
N LEU A 230 2.40 -10.83 11.20
CA LEU A 230 1.29 -10.47 10.31
C LEU A 230 -0.03 -11.12 10.72
N THR A 231 -0.01 -12.37 11.18
CA THR A 231 -1.23 -13.06 11.64
C THR A 231 -1.73 -12.54 12.97
N VAL A 232 -0.83 -12.28 13.93
CA VAL A 232 -1.16 -11.76 15.26
C VAL A 232 -1.46 -10.25 15.26
N MET A 233 -0.96 -9.50 14.27
CA MET A 233 -1.21 -8.07 14.16
C MET A 233 -2.72 -7.79 14.09
N PRO A 234 -3.28 -7.01 15.04
CA PRO A 234 -4.70 -6.69 15.02
C PRO A 234 -5.08 -5.83 13.81
N SER A 235 -6.34 -5.79 13.47
CA SER A 235 -6.87 -4.81 12.51
C SER A 235 -6.52 -3.39 12.97
N ASP A 236 -6.32 -2.50 12.01
CA ASP A 236 -6.14 -1.08 12.34
C ASP A 236 -7.45 -0.51 12.90
N PRO A 237 -7.40 0.44 13.84
CA PRO A 237 -8.60 1.03 14.42
C PRO A 237 -9.59 1.54 13.37
N ASP A 238 -10.87 1.40 13.64
CA ASP A 238 -11.92 1.94 12.78
C ASP A 238 -11.98 3.47 12.92
N THR A 239 -11.72 4.16 11.82
CA THR A 239 -11.70 5.62 11.73
C THR A 239 -12.36 6.07 10.43
N ALA A 240 -12.48 7.39 10.21
CA ALA A 240 -12.99 7.96 8.97
C ALA A 240 -12.20 7.51 7.71
N PHE A 241 -11.01 6.94 7.86
CA PHE A 241 -10.16 6.52 6.74
C PHE A 241 -10.40 5.06 6.30
N LYS A 242 -11.16 4.29 7.07
CA LYS A 242 -11.33 2.85 6.89
C LYS A 242 -12.77 2.42 7.04
N GLY A 243 -13.23 1.59 6.12
CA GLY A 243 -14.59 1.07 6.15
C GLY A 243 -14.99 0.39 4.85
N ARG A 244 -16.27 0.11 4.71
CA ARG A 244 -16.80 -0.48 3.47
C ARG A 244 -16.73 0.56 2.35
N LEU A 245 -16.00 0.23 1.28
CA LEU A 245 -15.82 1.12 0.14
C LEU A 245 -17.08 1.19 -0.73
N GLY A 246 -17.40 2.41 -1.18
CA GLY A 246 -18.35 2.68 -2.23
C GLY A 246 -17.69 2.69 -3.62
N VAL A 247 -18.49 2.94 -4.66
CA VAL A 247 -17.96 3.07 -6.03
C VAL A 247 -17.32 4.44 -6.24
N LYS A 248 -17.97 5.51 -5.77
CA LYS A 248 -17.54 6.89 -5.99
C LYS A 248 -16.22 7.21 -5.29
N LYS A 249 -15.36 7.92 -6.00
CA LYS A 249 -14.04 8.36 -5.52
C LYS A 249 -13.89 9.85 -5.74
N THR A 250 -13.16 10.48 -4.84
CA THR A 250 -12.77 11.89 -4.93
C THR A 250 -11.26 11.99 -5.02
N ALA A 251 -10.76 12.90 -5.83
CA ALA A 251 -9.34 13.15 -5.99
C ALA A 251 -9.05 14.64 -5.86
N VAL A 252 -8.14 15.00 -4.96
CA VAL A 252 -7.69 16.37 -4.74
C VAL A 252 -6.18 16.43 -4.65
N TRP A 253 -5.58 17.61 -4.87
CA TRP A 253 -4.13 17.80 -4.78
C TRP A 253 -3.77 19.25 -4.43
N THR A 254 -2.58 19.42 -3.79
CA THR A 254 -2.04 20.72 -3.44
C THR A 254 -1.59 21.50 -4.68
N GLU A 255 -1.44 22.80 -4.54
CA GLU A 255 -0.53 23.53 -5.42
C GLU A 255 0.91 23.01 -5.22
N PRO A 256 1.76 23.09 -6.29
CA PRO A 256 3.14 22.63 -6.19
C PRO A 256 3.94 23.43 -5.15
N MET A 257 4.44 22.74 -4.12
CA MET A 257 5.22 23.33 -3.02
C MET A 257 6.71 23.31 -3.31
N SER A 258 7.47 24.28 -2.80
CA SER A 258 8.92 24.30 -2.98
C SER A 258 9.63 23.16 -2.26
N LEU A 259 10.37 22.34 -3.02
CA LEU A 259 11.21 21.26 -2.50
C LEU A 259 12.29 21.80 -1.52
N ASP A 260 12.80 23.01 -1.76
CA ASP A 260 13.85 23.58 -0.92
C ASP A 260 13.32 24.00 0.46
N LYS A 261 12.08 24.48 0.56
CA LYS A 261 11.43 24.74 1.86
C LYS A 261 11.32 23.44 2.68
N ILE A 262 10.99 22.33 2.05
CA ILE A 262 10.89 21.03 2.73
C ILE A 262 12.27 20.55 3.19
N LYS A 263 13.33 20.75 2.38
CA LYS A 263 14.72 20.43 2.75
C LYS A 263 15.20 21.29 3.92
N ILE A 264 14.81 22.58 3.99
CA ILE A 264 15.13 23.47 5.11
C ILE A 264 14.59 22.88 6.41
N VAL A 265 13.32 22.49 6.44
CA VAL A 265 12.70 21.85 7.61
C VAL A 265 13.44 20.57 8.00
N GLY A 266 13.75 19.69 7.05
CA GLY A 266 14.46 18.45 7.31
C GLY A 266 15.87 18.67 7.89
N LYS A 267 16.60 19.64 7.38
CA LYS A 267 17.95 19.98 7.88
C LYS A 267 17.92 20.57 9.30
N ALA A 268 16.92 21.38 9.60
CA ALA A 268 16.79 22.04 10.91
C ALA A 268 16.37 21.07 12.02
N ILE A 269 15.63 20.01 11.68
CA ILE A 269 15.10 19.07 12.68
C ILE A 269 15.80 17.72 12.56
N SER A 270 16.84 17.53 13.36
CA SER A 270 17.56 16.25 13.53
C SER A 270 18.01 15.59 12.23
N THR A 271 18.34 16.34 11.17
CA THR A 271 18.72 15.83 9.85
C THR A 271 17.69 14.87 9.22
N ALA A 272 16.40 15.15 9.41
CA ALA A 272 15.32 14.37 8.82
C ALA A 272 15.38 14.42 7.29
N THR A 273 15.04 13.28 6.66
CA THR A 273 14.95 13.23 5.21
C THR A 273 13.70 13.95 4.70
N LEU A 274 13.68 14.32 3.42
CA LEU A 274 12.49 14.86 2.76
C LEU A 274 11.25 13.96 3.03
N ASN A 275 11.43 12.65 2.93
CA ASN A 275 10.37 11.69 3.15
C ASN A 275 9.83 11.74 4.59
N ASP A 276 10.72 11.88 5.57
CA ASP A 276 10.32 11.95 6.98
C ASP A 276 9.49 13.22 7.26
N VAL A 277 9.88 14.37 6.68
CA VAL A 277 9.12 15.62 6.80
C VAL A 277 7.72 15.47 6.21
N LEU A 278 7.62 14.96 4.99
CA LEU A 278 6.33 14.79 4.31
C LEU A 278 5.41 13.80 5.04
N ILE A 279 5.96 12.68 5.51
CA ILE A 279 5.18 11.70 6.29
C ILE A 279 4.72 12.30 7.63
N ALA A 280 5.57 13.06 8.32
CA ALA A 280 5.19 13.71 9.58
C ALA A 280 4.10 14.77 9.38
N THR A 281 4.16 15.52 8.28
CA THR A 281 3.13 16.49 7.89
C THR A 281 1.81 15.78 7.58
N VAL A 282 1.83 14.71 6.79
CA VAL A 282 0.65 13.85 6.55
C VAL A 282 0.07 13.34 7.87
N THR A 283 0.93 12.88 8.79
CA THR A 283 0.48 12.38 10.10
C THR A 283 -0.26 13.46 10.90
N GLY A 284 0.25 14.71 10.87
CA GLY A 284 -0.41 15.86 11.49
C GLY A 284 -1.74 16.21 10.84
N ALA A 285 -1.80 16.21 9.52
CA ALA A 285 -3.03 16.41 8.76
C ALA A 285 -4.08 15.35 9.11
N MET A 286 -3.69 14.07 9.15
CA MET A 286 -4.58 12.98 9.57
C MET A 286 -5.08 13.19 11.02
N ARG A 287 -4.21 13.61 11.93
CA ARG A 287 -4.62 13.96 13.31
C ARG A 287 -5.67 15.07 13.32
N ARG A 288 -5.46 16.17 12.57
CA ARG A 288 -6.40 17.29 12.48
C ARG A 288 -7.75 16.81 11.93
N TYR A 289 -7.74 16.10 10.81
CA TYR A 289 -8.95 15.56 10.19
C TYR A 289 -9.75 14.68 11.15
N LEU A 290 -9.10 13.78 11.88
CA LEU A 290 -9.77 12.93 12.86
C LEU A 290 -10.36 13.74 14.04
N LYS A 291 -9.68 14.81 14.48
CA LYS A 291 -10.21 15.72 15.51
C LYS A 291 -11.49 16.42 15.05
N THR A 292 -11.57 16.87 13.78
CA THR A 292 -12.81 17.46 13.24
C THR A 292 -13.98 16.48 13.18
N ARG A 293 -13.67 15.18 13.14
CA ARG A 293 -14.65 14.08 13.15
C ARG A 293 -14.91 13.51 14.56
N ASN A 294 -14.45 14.20 15.61
CA ASN A 294 -14.59 13.80 17.02
C ASN A 294 -13.98 12.42 17.35
N HIS A 295 -12.97 11.96 16.58
CA HIS A 295 -12.24 10.77 16.94
C HIS A 295 -11.27 11.03 18.11
N ARG A 296 -11.11 10.05 18.99
CA ARG A 296 -10.10 10.08 20.06
C ARG A 296 -8.72 9.81 19.45
N VAL A 297 -7.86 10.80 19.44
CA VAL A 297 -6.52 10.72 18.82
C VAL A 297 -5.37 10.51 19.81
N ASN A 298 -5.61 10.62 21.11
CA ASN A 298 -4.55 10.71 22.13
C ASN A 298 -3.83 9.39 22.41
N GLU A 299 -4.10 8.29 21.85
CA GLU A 299 -3.38 7.02 21.97
C GLU A 299 -3.40 6.30 20.62
N LEU A 300 -3.66 7.04 19.55
CA LEU A 300 -3.92 6.48 18.26
C LEU A 300 -2.64 6.41 17.42
N ASP A 301 -2.21 5.21 17.13
CA ASP A 301 -1.31 4.89 16.02
C ASP A 301 -2.15 4.37 14.84
N LEU A 302 -1.96 4.95 13.67
CA LEU A 302 -2.55 4.45 12.44
C LEU A 302 -1.48 3.85 11.54
N ARG A 303 -1.74 2.69 10.97
CA ARG A 303 -0.82 2.09 10.04
C ARG A 303 -1.15 2.49 8.61
N VAL A 304 -0.11 2.85 7.87
CA VAL A 304 -0.22 3.07 6.44
C VAL A 304 0.59 2.01 5.69
N LEU A 305 0.09 1.62 4.52
CA LEU A 305 0.82 0.78 3.58
C LEU A 305 1.75 1.66 2.77
N VAL A 306 3.04 1.37 2.84
CA VAL A 306 4.08 2.08 2.09
C VAL A 306 4.69 1.13 1.06
N PRO A 307 4.63 1.45 -0.24
CA PRO A 307 5.32 0.67 -1.26
C PRO A 307 6.84 0.89 -1.18
N VAL A 308 7.58 -0.22 -1.13
CA VAL A 308 9.04 -0.22 -1.10
C VAL A 308 9.56 -0.88 -2.39
N ASN A 309 10.39 -0.18 -3.12
CA ASN A 309 11.03 -0.70 -4.33
C ASN A 309 12.04 -1.80 -3.98
N ILE A 310 11.89 -2.96 -4.60
CA ILE A 310 12.81 -4.10 -4.43
C ILE A 310 13.57 -4.43 -5.71
N ARG A 311 13.54 -3.54 -6.71
CA ARG A 311 14.28 -3.69 -7.96
C ARG A 311 15.77 -3.62 -7.70
N LYS A 312 16.51 -4.40 -8.50
CA LYS A 312 17.95 -4.23 -8.58
C LYS A 312 18.28 -2.89 -9.25
N PRO A 313 19.30 -2.17 -8.78
CA PRO A 313 19.75 -0.94 -9.45
C PRO A 313 20.01 -1.18 -10.94
N GLY A 314 19.58 -0.26 -11.79
CA GLY A 314 19.70 -0.35 -13.26
C GLY A 314 18.60 -1.12 -13.97
N THR A 315 17.55 -1.57 -13.25
CA THR A 315 16.37 -2.25 -13.83
C THR A 315 15.08 -1.46 -13.64
N GLU A 316 15.17 -0.16 -13.42
CA GLU A 316 14.05 0.74 -13.11
C GLU A 316 13.03 0.80 -14.25
N ASN A 317 13.51 0.71 -15.50
CA ASN A 317 12.69 0.75 -16.72
C ASN A 317 12.01 -0.59 -17.08
N GLU A 318 12.27 -1.65 -16.32
CA GLU A 318 11.61 -2.94 -16.56
C GLU A 318 10.16 -2.87 -16.05
N LEU A 319 9.20 -3.07 -16.96
CA LEU A 319 7.80 -3.17 -16.61
C LEU A 319 7.51 -4.41 -15.77
N GLY A 320 6.53 -4.30 -14.89
CA GLY A 320 6.09 -5.36 -13.97
C GLY A 320 6.11 -4.88 -12.53
N ASN A 321 5.52 -5.68 -11.65
CA ASN A 321 5.40 -5.36 -10.24
C ASN A 321 6.59 -5.93 -9.47
N LYS A 322 7.52 -5.06 -9.08
CA LYS A 322 8.73 -5.39 -8.32
C LYS A 322 8.84 -4.47 -7.09
N PHE A 323 7.80 -4.41 -6.31
CA PHE A 323 7.75 -3.68 -5.06
C PHE A 323 7.02 -4.51 -4.00
N SER A 324 7.20 -4.15 -2.76
CA SER A 324 6.50 -4.74 -1.62
C SER A 324 5.74 -3.67 -0.86
N LEU A 325 4.70 -4.08 -0.15
CA LEU A 325 3.98 -3.23 0.79
C LEU A 325 4.45 -3.52 2.21
N VAL A 326 4.81 -2.47 2.94
CA VAL A 326 5.18 -2.56 4.35
C VAL A 326 4.26 -1.68 5.19
N PHE A 327 4.06 -2.07 6.44
CA PHE A 327 3.26 -1.29 7.38
C PHE A 327 4.14 -0.28 8.12
N LEU A 328 3.79 1.00 8.01
CA LEU A 328 4.40 2.07 8.78
C LEU A 328 3.37 2.61 9.77
N PRO A 329 3.55 2.41 11.09
CA PRO A 329 2.71 3.05 12.09
C PRO A 329 2.98 4.55 12.13
N LEU A 330 1.94 5.37 12.01
CA LEU A 330 2.00 6.82 12.11
C LEU A 330 1.59 7.28 13.50
N PRO A 331 2.42 8.06 14.22
CA PRO A 331 2.15 8.49 15.58
C PRO A 331 1.14 9.65 15.63
N VAL A 332 -0.12 9.35 15.29
CA VAL A 332 -1.22 10.34 15.25
C VAL A 332 -1.46 10.95 16.63
N TYR A 333 -1.13 10.24 17.70
CA TYR A 333 -1.27 10.73 19.07
C TYR A 333 -0.35 11.90 19.41
N ILE A 334 0.78 12.08 18.70
CA ILE A 334 1.72 13.17 18.97
C ILE A 334 1.18 14.48 18.42
N GLU A 335 0.92 15.45 19.30
CA GLU A 335 0.41 16.77 18.93
C GLU A 335 1.51 17.69 18.43
N ASP A 336 2.64 17.72 19.14
CA ASP A 336 3.79 18.56 18.75
C ASP A 336 4.38 18.12 17.41
N PRO A 337 4.48 19.02 16.41
CA PRO A 337 4.92 18.65 15.08
C PRO A 337 6.42 18.28 15.01
N VAL A 338 7.26 18.84 15.89
CA VAL A 338 8.70 18.56 15.94
C VAL A 338 8.93 17.18 16.54
N LEU A 339 8.25 16.87 17.66
CA LEU A 339 8.31 15.54 18.29
C LEU A 339 7.72 14.47 17.35
N ARG A 340 6.65 14.79 16.65
CA ARG A 340 6.04 13.90 15.66
C ARG A 340 7.02 13.60 14.51
N LEU A 341 7.73 14.60 13.99
CA LEU A 341 8.75 14.40 12.95
C LEU A 341 9.91 13.53 13.44
N LYS A 342 10.41 13.77 14.66
CA LYS A 342 11.47 12.94 15.28
C LYS A 342 11.02 11.48 15.40
N GLU A 343 9.79 11.24 15.85
CA GLU A 343 9.25 9.88 15.99
C GLU A 343 8.98 9.19 14.66
N VAL A 344 8.42 9.90 13.67
CA VAL A 344 8.26 9.37 12.31
C VAL A 344 9.61 8.94 11.74
N ARG A 345 10.64 9.77 11.87
CA ARG A 345 11.99 9.42 11.43
C ARG A 345 12.51 8.16 12.11
N ARG A 346 12.36 8.04 13.43
CA ARG A 346 12.77 6.83 14.18
C ARG A 346 12.08 5.58 13.60
N ARG A 347 10.77 5.67 13.31
CA ARG A 347 9.99 4.56 12.74
C ARG A 347 10.39 4.23 11.31
N THR A 348 10.63 5.22 10.46
CA THR A 348 11.08 5.01 9.08
C THR A 348 12.48 4.41 9.02
N ASP A 349 13.40 4.82 9.90
CA ASP A 349 14.75 4.27 9.98
C ASP A 349 14.74 2.80 10.47
N HIS A 350 13.83 2.45 11.38
CA HIS A 350 13.63 1.06 11.79
C HIS A 350 13.10 0.22 10.61
N LEU A 351 12.11 0.73 9.90
CA LEU A 351 11.51 0.03 8.76
C LEU A 351 12.53 -0.24 7.63
N LYS A 352 13.41 0.72 7.33
CA LYS A 352 14.48 0.56 6.32
C LYS A 352 15.45 -0.59 6.63
N LYS A 353 15.61 -0.93 7.91
CA LYS A 353 16.51 -2.00 8.38
C LYS A 353 15.83 -3.37 8.48
N SER A 354 14.50 -3.42 8.33
CA SER A 354 13.72 -4.66 8.46
C SER A 354 13.75 -5.49 7.17
N ALA A 355 13.56 -6.80 7.29
CA ALA A 355 13.38 -7.71 6.17
C ALA A 355 11.93 -7.74 5.63
N ASP A 356 11.01 -6.97 6.23
CA ASP A 356 9.56 -7.00 5.95
C ASP A 356 9.24 -6.89 4.44
N ALA A 357 9.97 -6.02 3.72
CA ALA A 357 9.73 -5.81 2.29
C ALA A 357 9.95 -7.08 1.46
N MET A 358 11.03 -7.83 1.70
CA MET A 358 11.34 -9.05 0.94
C MET A 358 10.34 -10.16 1.24
N VAL A 359 9.95 -10.31 2.51
CA VAL A 359 9.01 -11.35 2.94
C VAL A 359 7.61 -11.06 2.41
N ASN A 360 7.12 -9.83 2.53
CA ASN A 360 5.82 -9.44 2.03
C ASN A 360 5.73 -9.59 0.50
N PHE A 361 6.81 -9.29 -0.25
CA PHE A 361 6.85 -9.55 -1.70
C PHE A 361 6.76 -11.04 -2.03
N GLY A 362 7.49 -11.88 -1.30
CA GLY A 362 7.41 -13.34 -1.45
C GLY A 362 5.99 -13.85 -1.20
N LEU A 363 5.35 -13.35 -0.14
CA LEU A 363 3.99 -13.69 0.21
C LEU A 363 2.96 -13.25 -0.85
N MET A 364 3.03 -12.01 -1.33
CA MET A 364 2.17 -11.52 -2.42
C MET A 364 2.34 -12.33 -3.70
N SER A 365 3.58 -12.71 -4.02
CA SER A 365 3.88 -13.54 -5.19
C SER A 365 3.33 -14.96 -5.04
N ALA A 366 3.40 -15.55 -3.86
CA ALA A 366 2.83 -16.85 -3.56
C ALA A 366 1.30 -16.85 -3.65
N VAL A 367 0.65 -15.81 -3.11
CA VAL A 367 -0.80 -15.64 -3.19
C VAL A 367 -1.28 -15.44 -4.63
N GLY A 368 -0.50 -14.80 -5.48
CA GLY A 368 -0.80 -14.63 -6.91
C GLY A 368 -0.85 -15.94 -7.73
N VAL A 369 -0.46 -17.08 -7.15
CA VAL A 369 -0.61 -18.42 -7.76
C VAL A 369 -2.00 -19.01 -7.48
N LEU A 370 -2.66 -18.55 -6.42
CA LEU A 370 -3.91 -19.11 -5.91
C LEU A 370 -5.12 -18.61 -6.72
N PRO A 371 -6.28 -19.25 -6.60
CA PRO A 371 -7.51 -18.77 -7.23
C PRO A 371 -7.85 -17.33 -6.85
N ASP A 372 -8.49 -16.60 -7.77
CA ASP A 372 -8.84 -15.18 -7.62
C ASP A 372 -9.59 -14.89 -6.30
N SER A 373 -10.49 -15.79 -5.86
CA SER A 373 -11.24 -15.64 -4.61
C SER A 373 -10.34 -15.63 -3.37
N PHE A 374 -9.32 -16.50 -3.35
CA PHE A 374 -8.37 -16.56 -2.24
C PHE A 374 -7.44 -15.35 -2.23
N ALA A 375 -6.95 -14.94 -3.40
CA ALA A 375 -6.11 -13.75 -3.52
C ALA A 375 -6.84 -12.50 -2.99
N ARG A 376 -8.15 -12.35 -3.28
CA ARG A 376 -8.98 -11.27 -2.73
C ARG A 376 -9.16 -11.35 -1.22
N GLN A 377 -9.43 -12.53 -0.67
CA GLN A 377 -9.56 -12.70 0.79
C GLN A 377 -8.26 -12.35 1.51
N PHE A 378 -7.13 -12.81 0.98
CA PHE A 378 -5.82 -12.46 1.51
C PHE A 378 -5.55 -10.94 1.44
N ALA A 379 -5.86 -10.31 0.30
CA ALA A 379 -5.71 -8.88 0.14
C ALA A 379 -6.58 -8.09 1.13
N ASN A 380 -7.82 -8.51 1.34
CA ASN A 380 -8.71 -7.91 2.33
C ASN A 380 -8.19 -8.09 3.76
N PHE A 381 -7.72 -9.28 4.12
CA PHE A 381 -7.11 -9.54 5.42
C PHE A 381 -5.89 -8.65 5.65
N PHE A 382 -4.99 -8.55 4.66
CA PHE A 382 -3.79 -7.73 4.72
C PHE A 382 -4.13 -6.23 4.80
N SER A 383 -5.03 -5.76 3.93
CA SER A 383 -5.44 -4.35 3.88
C SER A 383 -6.17 -3.90 5.14
N ASN A 384 -6.91 -4.81 5.78
CA ASN A 384 -7.64 -4.50 7.02
C ASN A 384 -6.73 -4.08 8.19
N LYS A 385 -5.43 -4.33 8.05
CA LYS A 385 -4.39 -3.97 9.02
C LYS A 385 -3.81 -2.55 8.80
N ALA A 386 -4.36 -1.78 7.84
CA ALA A 386 -3.96 -0.42 7.56
C ALA A 386 -5.17 0.49 7.31
N SER A 387 -4.99 1.79 7.52
CA SER A 387 -5.99 2.84 7.31
C SER A 387 -5.79 3.63 6.02
N ALA A 388 -4.57 3.64 5.47
CA ALA A 388 -4.26 4.36 4.23
C ALA A 388 -3.15 3.66 3.43
N VAL A 389 -3.05 4.01 2.14
CA VAL A 389 -1.86 3.79 1.32
C VAL A 389 -1.13 5.12 1.20
N LEU A 390 0.18 5.14 1.48
CA LEU A 390 1.02 6.32 1.35
C LEU A 390 2.18 5.99 0.42
N THR A 391 2.26 6.69 -0.70
CA THR A 391 3.33 6.51 -1.69
C THR A 391 4.07 7.83 -1.91
N ASN A 392 5.39 7.76 -1.97
CA ASN A 392 6.25 8.88 -2.32
C ASN A 392 7.18 8.47 -3.45
N VAL A 393 7.10 9.15 -4.58
CA VAL A 393 7.91 8.87 -5.76
C VAL A 393 8.70 10.12 -6.14
N PRO A 394 10.04 10.03 -6.13
CA PRO A 394 10.86 11.10 -6.67
C PRO A 394 10.75 11.14 -8.19
N GLY A 395 10.38 12.29 -8.73
CA GLY A 395 10.38 12.56 -10.15
C GLY A 395 11.65 13.31 -10.61
N PRO A 396 11.70 13.73 -11.89
CA PRO A 396 12.81 14.48 -12.46
C PRO A 396 13.06 15.80 -11.76
N LYS A 397 14.34 16.15 -11.66
CA LYS A 397 14.77 17.43 -11.07
C LYS A 397 14.69 18.58 -12.07
N GLU A 398 14.67 18.27 -13.34
CA GLU A 398 14.66 19.22 -14.44
C GLU A 398 13.32 19.17 -15.16
N PRO A 399 12.89 20.27 -15.80
CA PRO A 399 11.65 20.29 -16.55
C PRO A 399 11.71 19.33 -17.75
N LEU A 400 10.60 18.68 -18.02
CA LEU A 400 10.41 17.80 -19.17
C LEU A 400 9.33 18.34 -20.11
N TYR A 401 9.42 17.91 -21.36
CA TYR A 401 8.50 18.27 -22.41
C TYR A 401 7.79 17.01 -22.93
N PHE A 402 6.48 17.04 -23.00
CA PHE A 402 5.72 15.94 -23.52
C PHE A 402 4.86 16.39 -24.72
N ALA A 403 4.97 15.67 -25.80
CA ALA A 403 4.37 16.07 -27.08
C ALA A 403 4.68 17.54 -27.48
N GLY A 404 5.88 18.02 -27.16
CA GLY A 404 6.41 19.35 -27.50
C GLY A 404 5.96 20.50 -26.61
N LYS A 405 5.32 20.22 -25.49
CA LYS A 405 4.93 21.24 -24.50
C LYS A 405 5.55 20.93 -23.15
N LYS A 406 5.93 22.00 -22.42
CA LYS A 406 6.49 21.88 -21.07
C LYS A 406 5.45 21.29 -20.12
N ILE A 407 5.84 20.30 -19.34
CA ILE A 407 5.02 19.80 -18.24
C ILE A 407 5.17 20.78 -17.07
N ASN A 408 4.08 21.38 -16.62
CA ASN A 408 4.07 22.36 -15.53
C ASN A 408 3.90 21.70 -14.18
N ASN A 409 3.03 20.70 -14.12
CA ASN A 409 2.75 19.92 -12.93
C ASN A 409 2.40 18.49 -13.33
N MET A 410 2.59 17.56 -12.41
CA MET A 410 2.15 16.18 -12.58
C MET A 410 1.75 15.58 -11.25
N MET A 411 0.78 14.68 -11.30
CA MET A 411 0.30 13.95 -10.14
C MET A 411 -0.14 12.55 -10.53
N PHE A 412 -0.16 11.65 -9.56
CA PHE A 412 -0.69 10.29 -9.73
C PHE A 412 -1.36 9.81 -8.47
N TRP A 413 -2.24 8.85 -8.62
CA TRP A 413 -2.88 8.15 -7.51
C TRP A 413 -2.79 6.65 -7.73
N VAL A 414 -2.45 5.94 -6.67
CA VAL A 414 -2.39 4.48 -6.68
C VAL A 414 -3.72 3.90 -6.19
N PRO A 415 -4.11 2.72 -6.68
CA PRO A 415 -5.29 2.03 -6.17
C PRO A 415 -5.09 1.61 -4.72
N ARG A 416 -6.19 1.47 -4.02
CA ARG A 416 -6.25 0.98 -2.65
C ARG A 416 -6.74 -0.47 -2.68
N SER A 417 -6.87 -1.11 -1.52
CA SER A 417 -7.42 -2.46 -1.44
C SER A 417 -8.20 -2.69 -0.15
N GLY A 418 -9.10 -3.64 -0.19
CA GLY A 418 -9.90 -4.04 0.97
C GLY A 418 -10.75 -2.90 1.53
N MET A 419 -10.56 -2.57 2.81
CA MET A 419 -11.32 -1.54 3.53
C MET A 419 -10.58 -0.19 3.60
N VAL A 420 -9.48 -0.02 2.88
CA VAL A 420 -8.68 1.22 2.90
C VAL A 420 -9.34 2.29 2.04
N GLY A 421 -9.92 3.30 2.67
CA GLY A 421 -10.63 4.40 2.02
C GLY A 421 -9.73 5.54 1.55
N LEU A 422 -8.50 5.66 2.06
CA LEU A 422 -7.60 6.78 1.84
C LEU A 422 -6.34 6.36 1.09
N GLY A 423 -6.01 7.06 0.02
CA GLY A 423 -4.73 6.99 -0.69
C GLY A 423 -4.06 8.35 -0.72
N ILE A 424 -2.79 8.40 -0.32
CA ILE A 424 -1.98 9.61 -0.31
C ILE A 424 -0.78 9.38 -1.23
N SER A 425 -0.63 10.22 -2.21
CA SER A 425 0.46 10.16 -3.18
C SER A 425 1.26 11.45 -3.13
N ILE A 426 2.57 11.32 -3.11
CA ILE A 426 3.51 12.44 -3.08
C ILE A 426 4.41 12.30 -4.30
N LEU A 427 4.56 13.36 -5.07
CA LEU A 427 5.41 13.39 -6.25
C LEU A 427 6.27 14.66 -6.25
N SER A 428 7.58 14.50 -6.42
CA SER A 428 8.45 15.64 -6.67
C SER A 428 8.76 15.79 -8.15
N TYR A 429 8.70 17.02 -8.67
CA TYR A 429 9.01 17.33 -10.07
C TYR A 429 9.50 18.78 -10.20
N ASP A 430 10.55 19.01 -10.98
CA ASP A 430 11.12 20.34 -11.30
C ASP A 430 11.29 21.23 -10.06
N GLY A 431 11.92 20.70 -9.01
CA GLY A 431 12.15 21.42 -7.75
C GLY A 431 10.91 21.68 -6.88
N LYS A 432 9.77 21.09 -7.20
CA LYS A 432 8.51 21.23 -6.51
C LYS A 432 8.00 19.87 -6.01
N VAL A 433 7.07 19.88 -5.07
CA VAL A 433 6.38 18.68 -4.54
C VAL A 433 4.88 18.93 -4.59
N THR A 434 4.16 17.99 -5.15
CA THR A 434 2.69 17.96 -5.15
C THR A 434 2.21 16.77 -4.30
N VAL A 435 1.22 17.00 -3.46
CA VAL A 435 0.58 15.96 -2.64
C VAL A 435 -0.84 15.78 -3.13
N GLY A 436 -1.19 14.55 -3.48
CA GLY A 436 -2.53 14.18 -3.93
C GLY A 436 -3.19 13.21 -2.98
N ILE A 437 -4.46 13.41 -2.74
CA ILE A 437 -5.31 12.58 -1.92
C ILE A 437 -6.40 11.99 -2.82
N ALA A 438 -6.57 10.67 -2.75
CA ALA A 438 -7.76 10.00 -3.28
C ALA A 438 -8.52 9.37 -2.13
N SER A 439 -9.81 9.64 -2.05
CA SER A 439 -10.67 9.12 -1.00
C SER A 439 -11.86 8.32 -1.55
N ASP A 440 -12.46 7.53 -0.69
CA ASP A 440 -13.79 6.98 -0.92
C ASP A 440 -14.83 8.02 -0.45
N GLU A 441 -15.70 8.49 -1.35
CA GLU A 441 -16.67 9.54 -1.05
C GLU A 441 -17.59 9.17 0.13
N GLY A 442 -17.93 7.89 0.27
CA GLY A 442 -18.79 7.42 1.35
C GLY A 442 -18.13 7.43 2.74
N LEU A 443 -16.79 7.35 2.80
CA LEU A 443 -16.02 7.38 4.04
C LEU A 443 -15.48 8.78 4.34
N MET A 444 -14.99 9.45 3.32
CA MET A 444 -14.32 10.74 3.42
C MET A 444 -14.77 11.64 2.26
N PRO A 445 -15.93 12.30 2.41
CA PRO A 445 -16.54 13.11 1.34
C PRO A 445 -15.83 14.44 1.11
N ASP A 446 -14.98 14.87 2.02
CA ASP A 446 -14.30 16.16 2.06
C ASP A 446 -12.77 16.00 2.20
N PRO A 447 -12.09 15.38 1.23
CA PRO A 447 -10.63 15.20 1.28
C PRO A 447 -9.86 16.52 1.26
N GLU A 448 -10.47 17.63 0.85
CA GLU A 448 -9.93 18.99 0.88
C GLU A 448 -9.51 19.38 2.30
N VAL A 449 -10.32 19.02 3.31
CA VAL A 449 -10.01 19.31 4.72
C VAL A 449 -8.71 18.62 5.18
N LEU A 450 -8.42 17.41 4.66
CA LEU A 450 -7.15 16.75 4.93
C LEU A 450 -6.00 17.44 4.19
N LEU A 451 -6.25 17.93 2.98
CA LEU A 451 -5.26 18.62 2.16
C LEU A 451 -4.88 19.98 2.78
N GLU A 452 -5.87 20.77 3.19
CA GLU A 452 -5.68 22.03 3.95
C GLU A 452 -4.92 21.76 5.25
N GLY A 453 -5.30 20.70 5.97
CA GLY A 453 -4.60 20.27 7.17
C GLY A 453 -3.13 19.91 6.91
N PHE A 454 -2.79 19.38 5.73
CA PHE A 454 -1.43 19.12 5.32
C PHE A 454 -0.64 20.42 5.08
N GLU A 455 -1.22 21.37 4.38
CA GLU A 455 -0.60 22.68 4.11
C GLU A 455 -0.36 23.46 5.42
N ASP A 456 -1.34 23.48 6.31
CA ASP A 456 -1.23 24.10 7.62
C ASP A 456 -0.12 23.48 8.48
N GLU A 457 -0.05 22.14 8.54
CA GLU A 457 0.99 21.43 9.30
C GLU A 457 2.39 21.70 8.73
N PHE A 458 2.52 21.75 7.41
CA PHE A 458 3.79 22.09 6.77
C PHE A 458 4.21 23.53 7.05
N ASN A 459 3.29 24.48 6.88
CA ASN A 459 3.55 25.89 7.14
C ASN A 459 3.91 26.12 8.61
N HIS A 460 3.23 25.45 9.53
CA HIS A 460 3.54 25.51 10.96
C HIS A 460 4.97 24.98 11.26
N LEU A 461 5.36 23.85 10.69
CA LEU A 461 6.73 23.33 10.80
C LEU A 461 7.75 24.31 10.22
N LEU A 462 7.47 24.89 9.07
CA LEU A 462 8.34 25.86 8.42
C LEU A 462 8.51 27.13 9.29
N ASP A 463 7.43 27.64 9.86
CA ASP A 463 7.44 28.82 10.73
C ASP A 463 8.24 28.58 12.01
N LEU A 464 8.13 27.41 12.60
CA LEU A 464 8.94 27.01 13.75
C LEU A 464 10.44 27.04 13.42
N VAL A 465 10.81 26.54 12.24
CA VAL A 465 12.19 26.54 11.75
C VAL A 465 12.67 27.97 11.49
N MET A 466 11.89 28.75 10.74
CA MET A 466 12.27 30.12 10.34
C MET A 466 12.35 31.10 11.53
N SER A 467 11.55 30.87 12.56
CA SER A 467 11.57 31.68 13.79
C SER A 467 12.63 31.28 14.79
N GLY A 468 13.40 30.20 14.52
CA GLY A 468 14.42 29.68 15.44
C GLY A 468 13.83 29.08 16.73
N LYS A 469 12.53 28.81 16.79
CA LYS A 469 11.83 28.25 17.94
C LYS A 469 11.98 26.72 18.05
N ILE A 470 12.86 26.12 17.28
CA ILE A 470 13.13 24.69 17.37
C ILE A 470 14.17 24.48 18.45
N TYR A 471 13.73 23.90 19.54
CA TYR A 471 14.63 23.41 20.58
C TYR A 471 15.06 21.99 20.18
N ASP A 472 16.37 21.78 20.08
CA ASP A 472 16.95 20.45 19.87
C ASP A 472 16.95 19.68 21.21
N GLU A 473 15.79 19.64 21.88
CA GLU A 473 15.62 18.84 23.06
C GLU A 473 15.63 17.35 22.67
N PRO A 474 16.34 16.52 23.43
CA PRO A 474 16.27 15.07 23.20
C PRO A 474 14.82 14.60 23.31
N LEU A 475 14.43 13.70 22.44
CA LEU A 475 13.07 13.14 22.39
C LEU A 475 12.71 12.55 23.76
N VAL A 476 12.04 13.30 24.60
CA VAL A 476 11.42 12.80 25.81
C VAL A 476 10.06 12.24 25.42
N LEU A 477 10.08 11.05 24.84
CA LEU A 477 8.83 10.28 24.71
C LEU A 477 8.33 10.06 26.14
N HIS A 478 7.03 10.24 26.35
CA HIS A 478 6.36 9.83 27.58
C HIS A 478 6.86 8.43 27.95
N ASP A 479 7.10 8.14 29.23
CA ASP A 479 7.71 6.90 29.70
C ASP A 479 7.04 5.61 29.17
N ARG A 480 5.81 5.70 28.68
CA ARG A 480 5.09 4.61 27.98
C ARG A 480 5.70 4.19 26.64
N TYR A 481 6.53 5.04 26.00
CA TYR A 481 7.07 4.81 24.65
C TYR A 481 8.59 4.83 24.58
N LYS A 482 9.28 4.98 25.70
CA LYS A 482 10.68 4.54 25.76
C LYS A 482 10.67 3.07 25.38
N GLU A 483 11.58 2.65 24.48
CA GLU A 483 11.84 1.22 24.29
C GLU A 483 12.01 0.64 25.68
N SER A 484 10.90 0.14 26.25
CA SER A 484 10.94 -0.53 27.53
C SER A 484 11.78 -1.76 27.27
N ARG A 485 12.91 -1.87 27.95
CA ARG A 485 13.62 -3.14 27.99
C ARG A 485 12.69 -4.15 28.62
N CYS A 486 12.72 -5.34 28.11
CA CYS A 486 12.03 -6.46 28.73
C CYS A 486 12.36 -6.50 30.22
N LYS A 487 11.34 -6.53 31.05
CA LYS A 487 11.49 -6.56 32.53
C LYS A 487 11.86 -7.94 33.06
N ALA A 488 11.91 -8.96 32.22
CA ALA A 488 12.35 -10.29 32.65
C ALA A 488 13.83 -10.31 32.99
N VAL A 489 14.17 -11.09 33.97
CA VAL A 489 15.54 -11.44 34.37
C VAL A 489 15.80 -12.91 34.02
N ASN A 490 17.05 -13.26 33.71
CA ASN A 490 17.45 -14.66 33.54
C ASN A 490 17.67 -15.35 34.90
N GLU A 491 18.03 -16.64 34.86
CA GLU A 491 18.30 -17.43 36.08
C GLU A 491 19.47 -16.89 36.91
N ASP A 492 20.29 -16.02 36.35
CA ASP A 492 21.45 -15.38 37.02
C ASP A 492 21.14 -13.95 37.53
N ASP A 493 19.85 -13.55 37.59
CA ASP A 493 19.38 -12.21 37.98
C ASP A 493 19.85 -11.08 37.03
N GLU A 494 20.33 -11.41 35.79
CA GLU A 494 20.65 -10.40 34.82
C GLU A 494 19.40 -9.97 34.05
N PRO A 495 19.18 -8.66 33.83
CA PRO A 495 18.03 -8.16 33.09
C PRO A 495 18.11 -8.56 31.60
N CYS A 496 16.98 -8.96 31.03
CA CYS A 496 16.88 -9.26 29.61
C CYS A 496 17.32 -8.06 28.76
N LYS A 497 18.25 -8.28 27.82
CA LYS A 497 18.81 -7.24 26.95
C LYS A 497 17.91 -6.89 25.76
N ARG A 498 16.76 -7.56 25.57
CA ARG A 498 15.83 -7.37 24.45
C ARG A 498 14.88 -6.22 24.73
N ALA A 499 14.43 -5.55 23.65
CA ALA A 499 13.35 -4.58 23.74
C ALA A 499 12.03 -5.30 24.04
N ALA A 500 11.20 -4.71 24.90
CA ALA A 500 9.84 -5.17 25.10
C ALA A 500 8.96 -4.86 23.87
N PHE A 501 7.89 -5.61 23.68
CA PHE A 501 6.91 -5.26 22.65
C PHE A 501 6.31 -3.88 22.92
N PRO A 502 6.03 -3.07 21.87
CA PRO A 502 5.34 -1.81 22.04
C PRO A 502 4.01 -2.01 22.79
N GLY A 503 3.90 -1.38 23.97
CA GLY A 503 2.72 -1.51 24.83
C GLY A 503 2.76 -2.66 25.84
N PHE A 504 3.88 -3.42 25.90
CA PHE A 504 4.08 -4.51 26.86
C PHE A 504 5.38 -4.32 27.65
N ASP A 505 5.46 -4.94 28.82
CA ASP A 505 6.64 -4.90 29.68
C ASP A 505 7.67 -5.99 29.34
N TYR A 506 7.33 -6.91 28.43
CA TYR A 506 8.12 -8.10 28.12
C TYR A 506 8.42 -8.23 26.63
N CYS A 507 9.56 -8.82 26.29
CA CYS A 507 9.92 -9.15 24.90
C CYS A 507 9.18 -10.42 24.45
N GLU A 508 9.34 -10.75 23.16
CA GLU A 508 8.73 -11.90 22.51
C GLU A 508 8.91 -13.25 23.25
N ILE A 509 10.05 -13.43 23.94
CA ILE A 509 10.35 -14.67 24.65
C ILE A 509 9.74 -14.69 26.05
N HIS A 510 9.60 -13.53 26.67
CA HIS A 510 9.17 -13.39 28.06
C HIS A 510 7.75 -12.84 28.19
N HIS A 511 7.00 -12.79 27.10
CA HIS A 511 5.58 -12.42 27.18
C HIS A 511 4.81 -13.50 27.94
N PRO A 512 3.89 -13.14 28.85
CA PRO A 512 3.13 -14.12 29.66
C PRO A 512 2.43 -15.22 28.86
N ASP A 513 2.06 -14.92 27.60
CA ASP A 513 1.42 -15.88 26.70
C ASP A 513 2.43 -16.83 26.01
N SER A 514 3.74 -16.60 26.15
CA SER A 514 4.80 -17.46 25.59
C SER A 514 5.32 -18.50 26.58
N VAL A 515 4.93 -18.45 27.85
CA VAL A 515 5.37 -19.37 28.91
C VAL A 515 4.23 -20.34 29.25
N ALA A 516 3.90 -21.22 28.32
CA ALA A 516 3.23 -22.46 28.65
C ALA A 516 4.30 -23.53 28.78
N ASP A 517 5.03 -23.55 29.89
CA ASP A 517 5.48 -24.74 30.63
C ASP A 517 6.43 -24.34 31.78
N GLY A 518 5.93 -24.49 33.01
CA GLY A 518 6.71 -24.78 34.18
C GLY A 518 7.54 -23.64 34.82
N GLY A 519 6.90 -22.59 35.34
CA GLY A 519 7.55 -21.62 36.21
C GLY A 519 6.51 -20.84 37.02
N GLU A 520 6.66 -20.78 38.33
CA GLU A 520 5.72 -20.21 39.31
C GLU A 520 5.28 -18.78 38.95
N LEU A 521 3.96 -18.59 38.90
CA LEU A 521 3.27 -17.31 38.66
C LEU A 521 3.47 -16.34 39.83
N ALA A 522 3.94 -15.14 39.54
CA ALA A 522 3.80 -14.00 40.44
C ALA A 522 2.30 -13.63 40.55
N ARG A 523 1.86 -13.38 41.77
CA ARG A 523 0.45 -13.28 42.19
C ARG A 523 -0.29 -12.10 41.55
N ASP A 524 -1.58 -12.35 41.27
CA ASP A 524 -2.59 -11.48 40.66
C ASP A 524 -2.85 -10.07 41.25
N ASP A 525 -2.15 -9.68 42.31
CA ASP A 525 -2.45 -8.44 43.04
C ASP A 525 -1.85 -7.16 42.45
N ASP A 526 -0.87 -7.25 41.55
CA ASP A 526 -0.23 -6.08 40.94
C ASP A 526 -0.86 -5.61 39.61
N ALA A 527 -1.63 -6.46 38.92
CA ALA A 527 -2.31 -6.10 37.67
C ALA A 527 -3.45 -5.08 37.85
N ALA A 528 -4.01 -5.02 39.08
CA ALA A 528 -5.13 -4.13 39.39
C ALA A 528 -4.71 -2.68 39.73
N ARG A 529 -3.43 -2.44 40.01
CA ARG A 529 -2.92 -1.10 40.40
C ARG A 529 -2.41 -0.23 39.25
N MET A 530 -2.21 -0.78 38.05
CA MET A 530 -1.61 -0.04 36.91
C MET A 530 -2.58 0.46 35.86
N THR A 531 -3.87 0.15 35.93
CA THR A 531 -4.85 0.69 34.99
C THR A 531 -5.67 1.79 35.65
N GLY A 532 -5.20 3.02 35.53
CA GLY A 532 -5.91 4.22 36.00
C GLY A 532 -7.16 4.57 35.17
N PHE A 533 -7.83 3.58 34.59
CA PHE A 533 -9.11 3.73 33.92
C PHE A 533 -10.26 3.48 34.89
N ARG A 534 -11.19 4.43 35.00
CA ARG A 534 -12.39 4.26 35.79
C ARG A 534 -13.18 3.03 35.28
N GLU A 535 -13.50 2.13 36.19
CA GLU A 535 -14.20 0.87 35.95
C GLU A 535 -15.58 1.00 35.28
N GLU A 536 -16.13 2.21 35.20
CA GLU A 536 -17.50 2.47 34.76
C GLU A 536 -17.69 2.48 33.24
N GLU A 537 -16.63 2.55 32.42
CA GLU A 537 -16.74 2.67 30.94
C GLU A 537 -16.58 1.36 30.15
N ARG A 538 -16.42 0.22 30.82
CA ARG A 538 -16.26 -1.07 30.09
C ARG A 538 -17.61 -1.74 29.83
N GLY A 539 -17.94 -1.94 28.57
CA GLY A 539 -19.09 -2.73 28.15
C GLY A 539 -19.01 -4.19 28.66
N ARG A 540 -20.12 -4.92 28.61
CA ARG A 540 -20.12 -6.35 28.89
C ARG A 540 -19.64 -7.14 27.68
N CYS A 541 -18.92 -8.23 27.91
CA CYS A 541 -18.51 -9.17 26.88
C CYS A 541 -19.75 -9.68 26.09
N GLN A 542 -19.67 -9.65 24.78
CA GLN A 542 -20.81 -10.05 23.90
C GLN A 542 -20.93 -11.56 23.72
N ALA A 543 -19.95 -12.35 24.18
CA ALA A 543 -20.02 -13.80 24.06
C ALA A 543 -21.17 -14.42 24.87
N LEU A 544 -21.76 -15.47 24.31
CA LEU A 544 -22.76 -16.29 24.99
C LEU A 544 -22.09 -17.50 25.68
N THR A 545 -22.53 -17.81 26.87
CA THR A 545 -22.11 -19.03 27.58
C THR A 545 -22.73 -20.28 26.93
N LYS A 546 -22.24 -21.48 27.25
CA LYS A 546 -22.80 -22.75 26.78
C LYS A 546 -24.31 -22.94 27.08
N LYS A 547 -24.87 -22.13 27.98
CA LYS A 547 -26.29 -22.10 28.33
C LYS A 547 -27.08 -21.00 27.60
N GLY A 548 -26.49 -20.33 26.62
CA GLY A 548 -27.14 -19.27 25.83
C GLY A 548 -27.33 -17.93 26.59
N THR A 549 -26.71 -17.75 27.76
CA THR A 549 -26.74 -16.49 28.51
C THR A 549 -25.49 -15.67 28.21
N GLN A 550 -25.62 -14.34 28.20
CA GLN A 550 -24.48 -13.45 27.96
C GLN A 550 -23.41 -13.63 29.04
N CYS A 551 -22.15 -13.57 28.65
CA CYS A 551 -21.00 -13.60 29.56
C CYS A 551 -21.09 -12.49 30.60
N ARG A 552 -20.79 -12.83 31.85
CA ARG A 552 -20.82 -11.86 32.98
C ARG A 552 -19.58 -11.00 33.09
N ASN A 553 -18.49 -11.38 32.41
CA ASN A 553 -17.24 -10.61 32.42
C ASN A 553 -17.39 -9.31 31.63
N ARG A 554 -16.59 -8.30 31.98
CA ARG A 554 -16.47 -7.08 31.18
C ARG A 554 -15.57 -7.34 29.98
N ALA A 555 -15.87 -6.66 28.87
CA ALA A 555 -15.05 -6.71 27.67
C ALA A 555 -13.68 -6.06 27.92
N ASN A 556 -12.66 -6.49 27.18
CA ASN A 556 -11.37 -5.82 27.19
C ASN A 556 -11.47 -4.42 26.56
N PRO A 557 -10.61 -3.47 26.91
CA PRO A 557 -10.62 -2.15 26.32
C PRO A 557 -10.48 -2.23 24.79
N GLY A 558 -11.43 -1.60 24.08
CA GLY A 558 -11.41 -1.52 22.61
C GLY A 558 -11.86 -2.78 21.86
N VAL A 559 -12.40 -3.79 22.55
CA VAL A 559 -12.96 -5.01 21.93
C VAL A 559 -14.26 -5.44 22.60
N ASP A 560 -15.08 -6.20 21.88
CA ASP A 560 -16.41 -6.65 22.33
C ASP A 560 -16.37 -7.88 23.27
N TYR A 561 -15.17 -8.46 23.51
CA TYR A 561 -15.00 -9.71 24.22
C TYR A 561 -14.05 -9.60 25.41
N CYS A 562 -14.29 -10.34 26.46
CA CYS A 562 -13.34 -10.46 27.58
C CYS A 562 -12.19 -11.41 27.21
N THR A 563 -11.12 -11.41 28.00
CA THR A 563 -9.91 -12.20 27.73
C THR A 563 -10.19 -13.68 27.48
N LEU A 564 -11.14 -14.29 28.20
CA LEU A 564 -11.53 -15.70 28.02
C LEU A 564 -12.27 -15.98 26.70
N HIS A 565 -12.95 -15.00 26.11
CA HIS A 565 -13.76 -15.19 24.90
C HIS A 565 -13.12 -14.56 23.66
N GLN A 566 -12.08 -13.78 23.81
CA GLN A 566 -11.35 -13.19 22.69
C GLN A 566 -10.62 -14.27 21.87
N ALA A 567 -10.01 -15.25 22.56
CA ALA A 567 -9.41 -16.40 21.90
C ALA A 567 -10.46 -17.29 21.22
N ALA A 568 -11.62 -17.52 21.89
CA ALA A 568 -12.70 -18.32 21.32
C ALA A 568 -13.40 -17.66 20.11
N ALA A 569 -13.47 -16.32 20.08
CA ALA A 569 -13.97 -15.58 18.91
C ALA A 569 -13.01 -15.70 17.73
N ALA A 570 -11.71 -15.58 17.96
CA ALA A 570 -10.69 -15.79 16.92
C ALA A 570 -10.67 -17.24 16.39
N GLU A 571 -10.93 -18.23 17.25
CA GLU A 571 -11.09 -19.64 16.84
C GLU A 571 -12.38 -19.88 16.04
N ALA A 572 -13.48 -19.18 16.35
CA ALA A 572 -14.73 -19.29 15.60
C ALA A 572 -14.56 -18.76 14.17
N ASP A 573 -13.91 -17.60 14.01
CA ASP A 573 -13.59 -17.02 12.71
C ASP A 573 -12.65 -17.93 11.91
N ALA A 574 -11.65 -18.55 12.57
CA ALA A 574 -10.75 -19.51 11.94
C ALA A 574 -11.45 -20.81 11.51
N ARG A 575 -12.47 -21.28 12.29
CA ARG A 575 -13.28 -22.46 11.93
C ARG A 575 -14.24 -22.19 10.78
N GLU A 576 -14.79 -20.97 10.70
CA GLU A 576 -15.66 -20.57 9.59
C GLU A 576 -14.85 -20.45 8.30
N LEU A 577 -13.64 -19.89 8.37
CA LEU A 577 -12.68 -19.89 7.28
C LEU A 577 -12.31 -21.33 6.84
N GLY A 578 -12.11 -22.23 7.81
CA GLY A 578 -11.85 -23.66 7.57
C GLY A 578 -13.01 -24.40 6.88
N LYS A 579 -14.27 -24.05 7.19
CA LYS A 579 -15.45 -24.60 6.50
C LYS A 579 -15.53 -24.12 5.06
N ILE A 580 -15.31 -22.84 4.82
CA ILE A 580 -15.30 -22.25 3.47
C ILE A 580 -14.20 -22.90 2.61
N ILE A 581 -13.02 -23.13 3.18
CA ILE A 581 -11.91 -23.81 2.49
C ILE A 581 -12.27 -25.26 2.16
N LYS A 582 -12.98 -25.96 3.04
CA LYS A 582 -13.41 -27.34 2.81
C LYS A 582 -14.47 -27.43 1.71
N GLU A 583 -15.46 -26.55 1.72
CA GLU A 583 -16.49 -26.50 0.66
C GLU A 583 -15.91 -26.14 -0.72
N LEU A 584 -14.82 -25.36 -0.76
CA LEU A 584 -14.11 -25.02 -1.99
C LEU A 584 -13.20 -26.17 -2.49
N SER A 585 -12.80 -27.10 -1.62
CA SER A 585 -11.99 -28.26 -2.01
C SER A 585 -12.82 -29.44 -2.50
N GLU A 586 -14.13 -29.43 -2.20
CA GLU A 586 -15.09 -30.50 -2.60
C GLU A 586 -15.87 -30.11 -3.90
N ARG A 587 -15.69 -28.87 -4.40
CA ARG A 587 -16.13 -28.41 -5.73
C ARG A 587 -14.94 -28.31 -6.71
#